data_38ad514e79e3a3714fa6c590194185fe
#
_entry.id   38ad514e79e3a3714fa6c590194185fe
#
_cell.length_a   1.000
_cell.length_b   1.000
_cell.length_c   1.000
_cell.angle_alpha   90.00
_cell.angle_beta   90.00
_cell.angle_gamma   90.00
#
_symmetry.space_group_name_H-M   'P 1'
#
loop_
_entity.id
_entity.type
_entity.pdbx_description
1 polymer ?
#
loop_
_entity_poly.entity_id
_entity_poly.type
_entity_poly.pdbx_seq_one_letter_code
_entity_poly.pdbx_strand_id
1 'polypeptide(L)'
;MAIVNGISLQVVADEREQLVAVKPVCEILGVNYTTQVEKLKAHPVFGSVIPLRGTTGADGKVYQMLCIPLQFFPGWLFSINPDNVKEEAREKLIKYQLECNKVLFEYFFSRVDFSRKKEKAVAMAKETCDEKLEQLRIAKSELKVAENELSKAMAMTFEDWQADRQQLTIPGFE
;
A
#
# COMPACT_ATOMS: atom_id res chain seq x y z
N MET A 1 -9.93 6.91 27.88
CA MET A 1 -11.12 6.76 27.03
C MET A 1 -10.70 6.79 25.59
N ALA A 2 -11.17 5.88 24.77
CA ALA A 2 -11.01 5.91 23.31
C ALA A 2 -12.40 6.09 22.68
N ILE A 3 -12.47 6.80 21.54
CA ILE A 3 -13.72 6.98 20.81
C ILE A 3 -13.54 6.27 19.45
N VAL A 4 -14.40 5.29 19.19
CA VAL A 4 -14.45 4.60 17.90
C VAL A 4 -15.83 4.82 17.28
N ASN A 5 -15.88 5.53 16.15
CA ASN A 5 -17.12 5.90 15.44
C ASN A 5 -18.21 6.50 16.34
N GLY A 6 -17.81 7.43 17.23
CA GLY A 6 -18.73 8.09 18.19
C GLY A 6 -19.16 7.22 19.38
N ILE A 7 -18.58 6.04 19.54
CA ILE A 7 -18.78 5.19 20.71
C ILE A 7 -17.61 5.43 21.67
N SER A 8 -17.90 5.93 22.87
CA SER A 8 -16.89 6.05 23.93
C SER A 8 -16.56 4.68 24.49
N LEU A 9 -15.32 4.27 24.34
CA LEU A 9 -14.81 3.00 24.86
C LEU A 9 -14.10 3.24 26.19
N GLN A 10 -14.41 2.42 27.17
CA GLN A 10 -13.66 2.36 28.41
C GLN A 10 -12.41 1.52 28.18
N VAL A 11 -11.28 2.18 27.97
CA VAL A 11 -9.97 1.54 27.80
C VAL A 11 -9.31 1.48 29.17
N VAL A 12 -8.95 0.30 29.60
CA VAL A 12 -8.11 0.05 30.78
C VAL A 12 -6.69 -0.10 30.28
N ALA A 13 -5.82 0.81 30.69
CA ALA A 13 -4.39 0.68 30.41
C ALA A 13 -3.80 -0.30 31.44
N ASP A 14 -3.29 -1.42 30.97
CA ASP A 14 -2.35 -2.28 31.70
C ASP A 14 -0.93 -1.90 31.25
N GLU A 15 0.08 -2.14 32.07
CA GLU A 15 1.48 -1.75 31.79
C GLU A 15 2.03 -2.25 30.44
N ARG A 16 1.36 -3.24 29.83
CA ARG A 16 1.78 -3.88 28.57
C ARG A 16 0.76 -3.80 27.43
N GLU A 17 -0.53 -3.60 27.71
CA GLU A 17 -1.57 -3.68 26.69
C GLU A 17 -2.73 -2.71 26.98
N GLN A 18 -3.34 -2.21 25.93
CA GLN A 18 -4.61 -1.48 26.01
C GLN A 18 -5.75 -2.49 25.94
N LEU A 19 -6.58 -2.52 26.99
CA LEU A 19 -7.69 -3.45 27.14
C LEU A 19 -9.02 -2.73 27.05
N VAL A 20 -10.01 -3.31 26.37
CA VAL A 20 -11.39 -2.80 26.27
C VAL A 20 -12.30 -3.70 27.10
N ALA A 21 -13.04 -3.14 28.02
CA ALA A 21 -14.02 -3.87 28.82
C ALA A 21 -15.22 -4.26 27.94
N VAL A 22 -15.55 -5.56 27.89
CA VAL A 22 -16.61 -6.10 27.01
C VAL A 22 -18.00 -5.67 27.45
N LYS A 23 -18.27 -5.60 28.76
CA LYS A 23 -19.61 -5.32 29.30
C LYS A 23 -20.16 -3.96 28.88
N PRO A 24 -19.44 -2.82 29.04
CA PRO A 24 -19.94 -1.51 28.60
C PRO A 24 -20.24 -1.46 27.10
N VAL A 25 -19.44 -2.14 26.28
CA VAL A 25 -19.68 -2.20 24.83
C VAL A 25 -20.95 -2.99 24.52
N CYS A 26 -21.20 -4.10 25.20
CA CYS A 26 -22.44 -4.85 25.05
C CYS A 26 -23.68 -4.00 25.43
N GLU A 27 -23.58 -3.21 26.48
CA GLU A 27 -24.64 -2.30 26.92
C GLU A 27 -24.95 -1.21 25.88
N ILE A 28 -23.88 -0.62 25.29
CA ILE A 28 -24.02 0.39 24.23
C ILE A 28 -24.67 -0.24 22.97
N LEU A 29 -24.22 -1.42 22.57
CA LEU A 29 -24.75 -2.12 21.40
C LEU A 29 -26.11 -2.76 21.67
N GLY A 30 -26.51 -2.97 22.94
CA GLY A 30 -27.73 -3.65 23.32
C GLY A 30 -27.70 -5.15 23.11
N VAL A 31 -26.49 -5.76 23.06
CA VAL A 31 -26.34 -7.20 22.94
C VAL A 31 -26.20 -7.85 24.33
N ASN A 32 -26.59 -9.12 24.41
CA ASN A 32 -26.51 -9.84 25.68
C ASN A 32 -25.04 -10.16 26.05
N TYR A 33 -24.61 -9.64 27.19
CA TYR A 33 -23.23 -9.79 27.68
C TYR A 33 -22.83 -11.25 27.87
N THR A 34 -23.68 -12.06 28.52
CA THR A 34 -23.39 -13.48 28.79
C THR A 34 -23.14 -14.24 27.50
N THR A 35 -24.02 -14.07 26.53
CA THR A 35 -23.89 -14.69 25.21
C THR A 35 -22.61 -14.26 24.49
N GLN A 36 -22.23 -12.98 24.60
CA GLN A 36 -20.97 -12.51 23.99
C GLN A 36 -19.75 -13.08 24.69
N VAL A 37 -19.76 -13.19 26.00
CA VAL A 37 -18.70 -13.82 26.78
C VAL A 37 -18.50 -15.29 26.39
N GLU A 38 -19.59 -16.04 26.25
CA GLU A 38 -19.56 -17.44 25.84
C GLU A 38 -18.96 -17.59 24.44
N LYS A 39 -19.42 -16.76 23.48
CA LYS A 39 -18.86 -16.74 22.12
C LYS A 39 -17.38 -16.38 22.09
N LEU A 40 -16.96 -15.37 22.84
CA LEU A 40 -15.56 -14.95 22.93
C LEU A 40 -14.68 -16.05 23.52
N LYS A 41 -15.13 -16.70 24.60
CA LYS A 41 -14.39 -17.82 25.23
C LYS A 41 -14.30 -19.05 24.33
N ALA A 42 -15.36 -19.34 23.58
CA ALA A 42 -15.40 -20.48 22.68
C ALA A 42 -14.62 -20.24 21.36
N HIS A 43 -14.32 -18.98 21.03
CA HIS A 43 -13.61 -18.65 19.80
C HIS A 43 -12.13 -18.97 19.92
N PRO A 44 -11.52 -19.72 18.98
CA PRO A 44 -10.12 -20.17 19.09
C PRO A 44 -9.11 -19.04 19.27
N VAL A 45 -9.32 -17.90 18.59
CA VAL A 45 -8.42 -16.74 18.69
C VAL A 45 -8.72 -15.90 19.92
N PHE A 46 -9.98 -15.52 20.14
CA PHE A 46 -10.32 -14.64 21.26
C PHE A 46 -10.16 -15.34 22.61
N GLY A 47 -10.54 -16.61 22.71
CA GLY A 47 -10.46 -17.38 23.95
C GLY A 47 -9.07 -17.46 24.55
N SER A 48 -8.03 -17.39 23.71
CA SER A 48 -6.63 -17.43 24.16
C SER A 48 -6.07 -16.09 24.65
N VAL A 49 -6.78 -14.96 24.36
CA VAL A 49 -6.22 -13.60 24.59
C VAL A 49 -7.08 -12.72 25.51
N ILE A 50 -8.24 -13.20 25.97
CA ILE A 50 -9.16 -12.42 26.80
C ILE A 50 -8.86 -12.57 28.29
N PRO A 51 -8.29 -11.56 28.97
CA PRO A 51 -8.10 -11.59 30.43
C PRO A 51 -9.34 -11.14 31.19
N LEU A 52 -9.47 -11.61 32.43
CA LEU A 52 -10.31 -10.95 33.43
C LEU A 52 -9.50 -9.85 34.11
N ARG A 53 -10.04 -8.63 34.16
CA ARG A 53 -9.39 -7.49 34.81
C ARG A 53 -10.37 -6.74 35.70
N GLY A 54 -9.85 -6.17 36.78
CA GLY A 54 -10.59 -5.22 37.59
C GLY A 54 -10.81 -3.92 36.80
N THR A 55 -12.06 -3.59 36.54
CA THR A 55 -12.45 -2.35 35.87
C THR A 55 -13.45 -1.57 36.71
N THR A 56 -13.37 -0.24 36.68
CA THR A 56 -14.32 0.60 37.41
C THR A 56 -15.63 0.67 36.67
N GLY A 57 -16.72 0.27 37.30
CA GLY A 57 -18.07 0.40 36.74
C GLY A 57 -18.55 1.84 36.73
N ALA A 58 -19.74 2.08 36.13
CA ALA A 58 -20.38 3.39 36.09
C ALA A 58 -20.73 3.93 37.48
N ASP A 59 -20.89 3.05 38.48
CA ASP A 59 -21.12 3.35 39.87
C ASP A 59 -19.85 3.65 40.71
N GLY A 60 -18.69 3.70 40.07
CA GLY A 60 -17.40 3.95 40.69
C GLY A 60 -16.76 2.76 41.40
N LYS A 61 -17.42 1.59 41.41
CA LYS A 61 -16.89 0.36 42.05
C LYS A 61 -16.06 -0.45 41.08
N VAL A 62 -15.05 -1.16 41.62
CA VAL A 62 -14.19 -2.06 40.81
C VAL A 62 -14.86 -3.44 40.70
N TYR A 63 -15.07 -3.86 39.47
CA TYR A 63 -15.61 -5.18 39.12
C TYR A 63 -14.64 -5.96 38.30
N GLN A 64 -14.61 -7.27 38.47
CA GLN A 64 -13.90 -8.15 37.56
C GLN A 64 -14.71 -8.30 36.27
N MET A 65 -14.21 -7.73 35.19
CA MET A 65 -14.87 -7.78 33.87
C MET A 65 -13.97 -8.49 32.87
N LEU A 66 -14.61 -9.16 31.92
CA LEU A 66 -13.91 -9.69 30.76
C LEU A 66 -13.45 -8.51 29.89
N CYS A 67 -12.18 -8.50 29.55
CA CYS A 67 -11.58 -7.51 28.68
C CYS A 67 -11.05 -8.17 27.40
N ILE A 68 -11.00 -7.39 26.32
CA ILE A 68 -10.39 -7.81 25.06
C ILE A 68 -9.26 -6.84 24.73
N PRO A 69 -8.06 -7.31 24.33
CA PRO A 69 -7.01 -6.43 23.87
C PRO A 69 -7.46 -5.58 22.69
N LEU A 70 -7.09 -4.30 22.66
CA LEU A 70 -7.57 -3.33 21.67
C LEU A 70 -7.30 -3.81 20.23
N GLN A 71 -6.22 -4.50 19.99
CA GLN A 71 -5.88 -5.07 18.66
C GLN A 71 -6.89 -6.13 18.19
N PHE A 72 -7.59 -6.83 19.08
CA PHE A 72 -8.61 -7.83 18.76
C PHE A 72 -10.03 -7.27 18.78
N PHE A 73 -10.21 -6.06 19.30
CA PHE A 73 -11.51 -5.41 19.39
C PHE A 73 -12.23 -5.25 18.05
N PRO A 74 -11.56 -4.82 16.95
CA PRO A 74 -12.15 -4.79 15.62
C PRO A 74 -12.72 -6.15 15.17
N GLY A 75 -11.96 -7.22 15.35
CA GLY A 75 -12.40 -8.58 14.99
C GLY A 75 -13.65 -9.03 15.75
N TRP A 76 -13.74 -8.70 17.05
CA TRP A 76 -14.95 -8.99 17.82
C TRP A 76 -16.15 -8.21 17.29
N LEU A 77 -16.02 -6.90 17.01
CA LEU A 77 -17.12 -6.10 16.44
C LEU A 77 -17.59 -6.64 15.09
N PHE A 78 -16.66 -7.21 14.28
CA PHE A 78 -17.01 -7.88 13.05
C PHE A 78 -17.86 -9.15 13.27
N SER A 79 -17.66 -9.84 14.37
CA SER A 79 -18.41 -11.07 14.70
C SER A 79 -19.84 -10.81 15.17
N ILE A 80 -20.17 -9.57 15.49
CA ILE A 80 -21.53 -9.19 15.97
C ILE A 80 -22.44 -8.98 14.76
N ASN A 81 -23.55 -9.74 14.72
CA ASN A 81 -24.57 -9.54 13.70
C ASN A 81 -25.32 -8.23 13.97
N PRO A 82 -25.39 -7.29 13.02
CA PRO A 82 -26.13 -6.04 13.16
C PRO A 82 -27.62 -6.19 13.47
N ASP A 83 -28.23 -7.32 13.08
CA ASP A 83 -29.63 -7.58 13.39
C ASP A 83 -29.91 -7.86 14.87
N ASN A 84 -28.87 -8.18 15.63
CA ASN A 84 -28.96 -8.49 17.06
C ASN A 84 -28.59 -7.31 17.97
N VAL A 85 -28.40 -6.12 17.41
CA VAL A 85 -28.10 -4.91 18.18
C VAL A 85 -29.29 -3.96 18.24
N LYS A 86 -29.25 -3.01 19.19
CA LYS A 86 -30.26 -1.93 19.26
C LYS A 86 -30.31 -1.15 17.95
N GLU A 87 -31.50 -0.66 17.60
CA GLU A 87 -31.71 0.13 16.38
C GLU A 87 -30.74 1.32 16.28
N GLU A 88 -30.59 2.06 17.41
CA GLU A 88 -29.69 3.23 17.43
C GLU A 88 -28.22 2.90 17.24
N ALA A 89 -27.81 1.65 17.50
CA ALA A 89 -26.44 1.19 17.35
C ALA A 89 -26.21 0.46 16.02
N ARG A 90 -27.26 0.00 15.35
CA ARG A 90 -27.18 -0.82 14.12
C ARG A 90 -26.47 -0.11 13.00
N GLU A 91 -26.88 1.10 12.66
CA GLU A 91 -26.25 1.89 11.59
C GLU A 91 -24.76 2.16 11.88
N LYS A 92 -24.43 2.47 13.12
CA LYS A 92 -23.05 2.72 13.54
C LYS A 92 -22.19 1.46 13.40
N LEU A 93 -22.72 0.29 13.76
CA LEU A 93 -22.02 -0.98 13.64
C LEU A 93 -21.82 -1.37 12.17
N ILE A 94 -22.85 -1.23 11.33
CA ILE A 94 -22.76 -1.48 9.89
C ILE A 94 -21.71 -0.56 9.26
N LYS A 95 -21.77 0.73 9.54
CA LYS A 95 -20.80 1.70 9.03
C LYS A 95 -19.37 1.32 9.44
N TYR A 96 -19.16 0.97 10.70
CA TYR A 96 -17.88 0.53 11.21
C TYR A 96 -17.38 -0.72 10.45
N GLN A 97 -18.21 -1.73 10.28
CA GLN A 97 -17.84 -2.96 9.55
C GLN A 97 -17.47 -2.68 8.09
N LEU A 98 -18.22 -1.80 7.42
CA LEU A 98 -17.92 -1.38 6.04
C LEU A 98 -16.58 -0.62 5.95
N GLU A 99 -16.33 0.32 6.85
CA GLU A 99 -15.08 1.09 6.89
C GLU A 99 -13.88 0.19 7.16
N CYS A 100 -13.98 -0.74 8.11
CA CYS A 100 -12.91 -1.69 8.37
C CYS A 100 -12.64 -2.61 7.17
N ASN A 101 -13.69 -3.11 6.49
CA ASN A 101 -13.51 -3.89 5.26
C ASN A 101 -12.78 -3.10 4.19
N LYS A 102 -13.12 -1.82 4.02
CA LYS A 102 -12.44 -0.94 3.07
C LYS A 102 -10.97 -0.76 3.42
N VAL A 103 -10.66 -0.47 4.69
CA VAL A 103 -9.27 -0.30 5.15
C VAL A 103 -8.45 -1.58 4.96
N LEU A 104 -9.02 -2.75 5.30
CA LEU A 104 -8.37 -4.04 5.07
C LEU A 104 -8.13 -4.30 3.59
N PHE A 105 -9.13 -4.05 2.75
CA PHE A 105 -8.99 -4.17 1.31
C PHE A 105 -7.88 -3.24 0.79
N GLU A 106 -7.89 -1.98 1.15
CA GLU A 106 -6.87 -1.01 0.75
C GLU A 106 -5.48 -1.43 1.24
N TYR A 107 -5.37 -1.91 2.47
CA TYR A 107 -4.08 -2.36 3.02
C TYR A 107 -3.50 -3.56 2.26
N PHE A 108 -4.29 -4.57 1.98
CA PHE A 108 -3.79 -5.80 1.34
C PHE A 108 -3.66 -5.67 -0.18
N PHE A 109 -4.61 -5.01 -0.84
CA PHE A 109 -4.67 -4.98 -2.30
C PHE A 109 -3.99 -3.76 -2.93
N SER A 110 -3.94 -2.60 -2.24
CA SER A 110 -3.24 -1.43 -2.77
C SER A 110 -1.73 -1.67 -2.92
N ARG A 111 -1.11 -2.44 -2.03
CA ARG A 111 0.30 -2.83 -2.14
C ARG A 111 0.57 -3.69 -3.38
N VAL A 112 -0.29 -4.66 -3.65
CA VAL A 112 -0.19 -5.52 -4.84
C VAL A 112 -0.38 -4.71 -6.11
N ASP A 113 -1.39 -3.84 -6.15
CA ASP A 113 -1.66 -2.97 -7.30
C ASP A 113 -0.53 -1.96 -7.54
N PHE A 114 0.00 -1.37 -6.47
CA PHE A 114 1.18 -0.49 -6.53
C PHE A 114 2.40 -1.23 -7.09
N SER A 115 2.73 -2.43 -6.58
CA SER A 115 3.87 -3.21 -7.06
C SER A 115 3.74 -3.51 -8.55
N ARG A 116 2.56 -3.97 -8.99
CA ARG A 116 2.28 -4.25 -10.40
C ARG A 116 2.37 -3.01 -11.29
N LYS A 117 1.84 -1.87 -10.85
CA LYS A 117 1.96 -0.58 -11.58
C LYS A 117 3.40 -0.10 -11.65
N LYS A 118 4.15 -0.23 -10.56
CA LYS A 118 5.56 0.11 -10.51
C LYS A 118 6.38 -0.75 -11.47
N GLU A 119 6.18 -2.06 -11.48
CA GLU A 119 6.87 -2.98 -12.38
C GLU A 119 6.63 -2.62 -13.85
N LYS A 120 5.38 -2.34 -14.23
CA LYS A 120 5.03 -1.89 -15.59
C LYS A 120 5.71 -0.57 -15.93
N ALA A 121 5.68 0.42 -15.04
CA ALA A 121 6.32 1.71 -15.27
C ALA A 121 7.84 1.58 -15.42
N VAL A 122 8.47 0.74 -14.60
CA VAL A 122 9.91 0.45 -14.70
C VAL A 122 10.25 -0.24 -16.02
N ALA A 123 9.45 -1.22 -16.45
CA ALA A 123 9.67 -1.92 -17.72
C ALA A 123 9.58 -0.95 -18.92
N MET A 124 8.56 -0.10 -18.97
CA MET A 124 8.39 0.92 -20.03
C MET A 124 9.55 1.94 -20.03
N ALA A 125 9.93 2.42 -18.85
CA ALA A 125 11.03 3.38 -18.73
C ALA A 125 12.38 2.76 -19.16
N LYS A 126 12.59 1.48 -18.86
CA LYS A 126 13.78 0.74 -19.30
C LYS A 126 13.82 0.61 -20.83
N GLU A 127 12.72 0.19 -21.46
CA GLU A 127 12.61 0.10 -22.91
C GLU A 127 12.94 1.43 -23.60
N THR A 128 12.33 2.53 -23.11
CA THR A 128 12.63 3.88 -23.61
C THR A 128 14.09 4.25 -23.42
N CYS A 129 14.70 3.88 -22.31
CA CYS A 129 16.11 4.14 -22.04
C CYS A 129 17.01 3.36 -23.02
N ASP A 130 16.71 2.08 -23.25
CA ASP A 130 17.47 1.22 -24.17
C ASP A 130 17.37 1.74 -25.61
N GLU A 131 16.20 2.17 -26.07
CA GLU A 131 16.01 2.84 -27.38
C GLU A 131 16.86 4.12 -27.51
N LYS A 132 16.88 4.96 -26.46
CA LYS A 132 17.69 6.18 -26.49
C LYS A 132 19.18 5.93 -26.46
N LEU A 133 19.62 4.89 -25.77
CA LEU A 133 21.01 4.47 -25.78
C LEU A 133 21.45 3.98 -27.17
N GLU A 134 20.61 3.24 -27.88
CA GLU A 134 20.92 2.80 -29.25
C GLU A 134 20.95 3.99 -30.22
N GLN A 135 19.99 4.93 -30.13
CA GLN A 135 20.01 6.17 -30.92
C GLN A 135 21.32 6.96 -30.67
N LEU A 136 21.74 7.08 -29.42
CA LEU A 136 23.00 7.75 -29.07
C LEU A 136 24.19 7.04 -29.65
N ARG A 137 24.23 5.69 -29.68
CA ARG A 137 25.29 4.89 -30.27
C ARG A 137 25.41 5.14 -31.75
N ILE A 138 24.28 5.14 -32.49
CA ILE A 138 24.25 5.43 -33.91
C ILE A 138 24.76 6.85 -34.18
N ALA A 139 24.22 7.85 -33.47
CA ALA A 139 24.64 9.24 -33.64
C ALA A 139 26.13 9.47 -33.37
N LYS A 140 26.72 8.78 -32.36
CA LYS A 140 28.16 8.82 -32.09
C LYS A 140 28.98 8.21 -33.23
N SER A 141 28.48 7.15 -33.86
CA SER A 141 29.14 6.53 -34.99
C SER A 141 29.12 7.45 -36.21
N GLU A 142 27.99 8.08 -36.51
CA GLU A 142 27.85 9.05 -37.59
C GLU A 142 28.74 10.29 -37.36
N LEU A 143 28.77 10.82 -36.14
CA LEU A 143 29.65 11.91 -35.78
C LEU A 143 31.13 11.57 -36.06
N LYS A 144 31.56 10.38 -35.66
CA LYS A 144 32.94 9.91 -35.90
C LYS A 144 33.29 9.82 -37.40
N VAL A 145 32.32 9.40 -38.24
CA VAL A 145 32.51 9.38 -39.71
C VAL A 145 32.65 10.80 -40.23
N ALA A 146 31.77 11.73 -39.81
CA ALA A 146 31.86 13.14 -40.24
C ALA A 146 33.14 13.84 -39.78
N GLU A 147 33.61 13.56 -38.55
CA GLU A 147 34.91 14.05 -38.06
C GLU A 147 36.09 13.55 -38.90
N ASN A 148 36.05 12.28 -39.32
CA ASN A 148 37.06 11.72 -40.20
C ASN A 148 37.02 12.38 -41.58
N GLU A 149 35.84 12.61 -42.14
CA GLU A 149 35.69 13.32 -43.44
C GLU A 149 36.21 14.75 -43.37
N LEU A 150 35.83 15.47 -42.29
CA LEU A 150 36.35 16.80 -42.04
C LEU A 150 37.88 16.83 -41.94
N SER A 151 38.45 15.89 -41.17
CA SER A 151 39.89 15.76 -41.01
C SER A 151 40.60 15.50 -42.36
N LYS A 152 40.02 14.62 -43.21
CA LYS A 152 40.54 14.37 -44.58
C LYS A 152 40.45 15.63 -45.42
N ALA A 153 39.35 16.34 -45.40
CA ALA A 153 39.15 17.58 -46.16
C ALA A 153 40.14 18.68 -45.72
N MET A 154 40.40 18.80 -44.40
CA MET A 154 41.37 19.75 -43.87
C MET A 154 42.84 19.40 -44.23
N ALA A 155 43.13 18.13 -44.37
CA ALA A 155 44.47 17.64 -44.72
C ALA A 155 44.75 17.62 -46.23
N MET A 156 43.72 17.83 -47.05
CA MET A 156 43.83 17.80 -48.52
C MET A 156 44.78 18.90 -49.02
N THR A 157 45.79 18.52 -49.77
CA THR A 157 46.71 19.45 -50.43
C THR A 157 46.28 19.78 -51.86
N PHE A 158 46.86 20.81 -52.47
CA PHE A 158 46.57 21.13 -53.87
C PHE A 158 47.00 20.01 -54.81
N GLU A 159 48.08 19.33 -54.50
CA GLU A 159 48.57 18.17 -55.25
C GLU A 159 47.59 16.99 -55.21
N ASP A 160 46.99 16.73 -54.02
CA ASP A 160 45.95 15.69 -53.86
C ASP A 160 44.71 16.02 -54.69
N TRP A 161 44.29 17.26 -54.68
CA TRP A 161 43.14 17.74 -55.46
C TRP A 161 43.39 17.63 -56.99
N GLN A 162 44.61 17.94 -57.46
CA GLN A 162 44.98 17.78 -58.85
C GLN A 162 45.02 16.30 -59.29
N ALA A 163 45.52 15.39 -58.45
CA ALA A 163 45.56 13.98 -58.71
C ALA A 163 44.13 13.36 -58.86
N ASP A 164 43.22 13.78 -58.01
CA ASP A 164 41.81 13.32 -58.06
C ASP A 164 41.09 13.78 -59.34
N ARG A 165 41.41 14.97 -59.84
CA ARG A 165 40.89 15.48 -61.14
C ARG A 165 41.45 14.73 -62.34
N GLN A 166 42.65 14.22 -62.27
CA GLN A 166 43.24 13.43 -63.35
C GLN A 166 42.64 12.03 -63.48
N GLN A 167 42.05 11.48 -62.41
CA GLN A 167 41.30 10.22 -62.48
C GLN A 167 39.92 10.37 -63.13
N LEU A 168 39.42 11.60 -63.27
CA LEU A 168 38.14 11.95 -63.95
C LEU A 168 38.39 12.17 -65.46
N THR A 169 39.34 11.54 -66.06
CA THR A 169 39.48 11.52 -67.55
C THR A 169 38.34 10.69 -68.09
N ILE A 170 37.44 11.40 -68.82
CA ILE A 170 36.28 10.83 -69.49
C ILE A 170 36.77 9.78 -70.49
N PRO A 171 36.39 8.48 -70.39
CA PRO A 171 36.70 7.53 -71.43
C PRO A 171 35.91 7.87 -72.69
N GLY A 172 36.52 8.39 -73.72
CA GLY A 172 35.95 8.50 -75.03
C GLY A 172 36.07 9.83 -75.77
N PHE A 173 37.14 10.60 -75.61
CA PHE A 173 37.52 11.64 -76.54
C PHE A 173 39.02 11.32 -77.02
N GLU A 174 39.14 10.48 -78.05
CA GLU A 174 40.23 10.54 -79.01
C GLU A 174 39.83 11.38 -80.19
#